data_02921aba0e21890a3c45847a70dcdcfa
#
_entry.id   02921aba0e21890a3c45847a70dcdcfa
#
_cell.length_a   1.000
_cell.length_b   1.000
_cell.length_c   1.000
_cell.angle_alpha   90.00
_cell.angle_beta   90.00
_cell.angle_gamma   90.00
#
_symmetry.space_group_name_H-M   'P 1'
#
loop_
_entity.id
_entity.type
_entity.pdbx_description
1 polymer ?
#
loop_
_entity_poly.entity_id
_entity_poly.type
_entity_poly.pdbx_seq_one_letter_code
_entity_poly.pdbx_strand_id
1 'polypeptide(L)'
;YYRSMGLKVLLMADSTSRWAQALREMSNRMEELPGPDAFPMDLSSIISNFYGRAGYVVLNNGETGSITFIGTVSPAGGNLKEPVTENTKKVARCFYALEQDRADKKRYPAVNPIDSYSKYIEYPEFEAYISKRINGEWIGKVNEIKTRLQRGKEIAEQINILGDDGVPVEYHVIFWKSELIDFVICLLYTSDAADE
;
A
#
# COMPACT_ATOMS: atom_id res chain seq x y z
N TYR A 1 -15.70 -11.79 18.23
CA TYR A 1 -15.73 -12.68 19.41
C TYR A 1 -14.42 -12.55 20.19
N TYR A 2 -13.27 -12.99 19.64
CA TYR A 2 -11.97 -12.97 20.33
C TYR A 2 -11.53 -11.57 20.79
N ARG A 3 -11.80 -10.53 20.00
CA ARG A 3 -11.55 -9.14 20.40
C ARG A 3 -12.34 -8.77 21.67
N SER A 4 -13.60 -9.22 21.77
CA SER A 4 -14.45 -8.97 22.93
C SER A 4 -14.04 -9.76 24.17
N MET A 5 -13.10 -10.70 24.04
CA MET A 5 -12.45 -11.43 25.14
C MET A 5 -11.13 -10.79 25.59
N GLY A 6 -10.80 -9.59 25.11
CA GLY A 6 -9.53 -8.92 25.42
C GLY A 6 -8.31 -9.43 24.63
N LEU A 7 -8.52 -10.26 23.61
CA LEU A 7 -7.43 -10.82 22.83
C LEU A 7 -6.98 -9.89 21.68
N LYS A 8 -5.71 -9.97 21.32
CA LYS A 8 -5.13 -9.33 20.13
C LYS A 8 -5.16 -10.35 18.99
N VAL A 9 -5.91 -10.03 17.95
CA VAL A 9 -6.16 -10.93 16.82
C VAL A 9 -5.50 -10.37 15.56
N LEU A 10 -4.76 -11.21 14.85
CA LEU A 10 -4.27 -10.93 13.49
C LEU A 10 -5.09 -11.77 12.51
N LEU A 11 -5.78 -11.09 11.59
CA LEU A 11 -6.52 -11.72 10.51
C LEU A 11 -5.82 -11.45 9.19
N MET A 12 -5.45 -12.50 8.48
CA MET A 12 -4.86 -12.44 7.15
C MET A 12 -5.81 -13.07 6.14
N ALA A 13 -6.15 -12.32 5.09
CA ALA A 13 -7.06 -12.77 4.03
C ALA A 13 -6.38 -12.65 2.66
N ASP A 14 -6.17 -13.79 2.03
CA ASP A 14 -5.62 -13.91 0.66
C ASP A 14 -6.60 -14.71 -0.22
N SER A 15 -7.20 -14.11 -1.23
CA SER A 15 -7.26 -12.67 -1.53
C SER A 15 -8.70 -12.19 -1.46
N THR A 16 -8.90 -10.94 -1.06
CA THR A 16 -10.25 -10.34 -0.99
C THR A 16 -10.86 -10.08 -2.37
N SER A 17 -10.07 -10.09 -3.43
CA SER A 17 -10.56 -10.02 -4.82
C SER A 17 -11.50 -11.17 -5.16
N ARG A 18 -11.21 -12.40 -4.69
CA ARG A 18 -12.08 -13.57 -4.92
C ARG A 18 -13.41 -13.45 -4.17
N TRP A 19 -13.37 -12.88 -2.96
CA TRP A 19 -14.59 -12.55 -2.22
C TRP A 19 -15.44 -11.52 -2.98
N ALA A 20 -14.82 -10.47 -3.52
CA ALA A 20 -15.52 -9.48 -4.34
C ALA A 20 -16.11 -10.07 -5.62
N GLN A 21 -15.41 -11.02 -6.27
CA GLN A 21 -15.96 -11.77 -7.41
C GLN A 21 -17.20 -12.57 -7.03
N ALA A 22 -17.18 -13.24 -5.88
CA ALA A 22 -18.36 -13.96 -5.38
C ALA A 22 -19.54 -13.02 -5.12
N LEU A 23 -19.30 -11.84 -4.58
CA LEU A 23 -20.34 -10.80 -4.42
C LEU A 23 -20.94 -10.39 -5.77
N ARG A 24 -20.10 -10.19 -6.79
CA ARG A 24 -20.54 -9.88 -8.16
C ARG A 24 -21.44 -10.99 -8.72
N GLU A 25 -21.04 -12.25 -8.56
CA GLU A 25 -21.85 -13.38 -9.05
C GLU A 25 -23.19 -13.48 -8.31
N MET A 26 -23.21 -13.23 -7.00
CA MET A 26 -24.44 -13.24 -6.20
C MET A 26 -25.39 -12.13 -6.64
N SER A 27 -24.90 -10.91 -6.76
CA SER A 27 -25.68 -9.75 -7.19
C SER A 27 -26.27 -9.96 -8.60
N ASN A 28 -25.49 -10.51 -9.53
CA ASN A 28 -25.96 -10.83 -10.87
C ASN A 28 -27.07 -11.91 -10.87
N ARG A 29 -26.99 -12.90 -9.99
CA ARG A 29 -28.04 -13.94 -9.84
C ARG A 29 -29.31 -13.41 -9.19
N MET A 30 -29.20 -12.37 -8.36
CA MET A 30 -30.33 -11.69 -7.74
C MET A 30 -30.94 -10.61 -8.65
N GLU A 31 -30.44 -10.46 -9.89
CA GLU A 31 -30.88 -9.48 -10.87
C GLU A 31 -30.81 -8.03 -10.35
N GLU A 32 -29.87 -7.74 -9.48
CA GLU A 32 -29.63 -6.40 -8.98
C GLU A 32 -29.02 -5.51 -10.07
N LEU A 33 -29.26 -4.21 -9.98
CA LEU A 33 -28.67 -3.24 -10.91
C LEU A 33 -27.15 -3.24 -10.78
N PRO A 34 -26.40 -3.52 -11.87
CA PRO A 34 -24.95 -3.58 -11.80
C PRO A 34 -24.32 -2.19 -11.68
N GLY A 35 -23.32 -2.08 -10.84
CA GLY A 35 -22.40 -0.94 -10.77
C GLY A 35 -21.22 -1.07 -11.76
N PRO A 36 -20.14 -0.30 -11.57
CA PRO A 36 -18.93 -0.38 -12.38
C PRO A 36 -18.35 -1.80 -12.41
N ASP A 37 -17.92 -2.26 -13.58
CA ASP A 37 -17.37 -3.61 -13.84
C ASP A 37 -18.30 -4.74 -13.37
N ALA A 38 -19.62 -4.51 -13.42
CA ALA A 38 -20.67 -5.43 -12.99
C ALA A 38 -20.60 -5.86 -11.51
N PHE A 39 -19.91 -5.11 -10.66
CA PHE A 39 -19.98 -5.25 -9.22
C PHE A 39 -21.27 -4.67 -8.64
N PRO A 40 -21.69 -5.08 -7.42
CA PRO A 40 -22.81 -4.45 -6.72
C PRO A 40 -22.62 -2.94 -6.59
N MET A 41 -23.69 -2.16 -6.72
CA MET A 41 -23.62 -0.71 -6.56
C MET A 41 -23.15 -0.27 -5.16
N ASP A 42 -23.42 -1.09 -4.15
CA ASP A 42 -23.04 -0.87 -2.76
C ASP A 42 -21.69 -1.51 -2.35
N LEU A 43 -20.88 -1.95 -3.33
CA LEU A 43 -19.57 -2.58 -3.10
C LEU A 43 -18.71 -1.77 -2.13
N SER A 44 -18.72 -0.44 -2.23
CA SER A 44 -17.97 0.45 -1.34
C SER A 44 -18.41 0.29 0.13
N SER A 45 -19.71 0.23 0.37
CA SER A 45 -20.27 0.03 1.72
C SER A 45 -19.96 -1.35 2.27
N ILE A 46 -20.04 -2.38 1.43
CA ILE A 46 -19.72 -3.77 1.82
C ILE A 46 -18.26 -3.89 2.24
N ILE A 47 -17.35 -3.37 1.43
CA ILE A 47 -15.91 -3.35 1.72
C ILE A 47 -15.63 -2.55 2.99
N SER A 48 -16.20 -1.37 3.11
CA SER A 48 -16.03 -0.51 4.28
C SER A 48 -16.51 -1.18 5.58
N ASN A 49 -17.67 -1.80 5.54
CA ASN A 49 -18.23 -2.52 6.69
C ASN A 49 -17.39 -3.75 7.07
N PHE A 50 -16.81 -4.43 6.08
CA PHE A 50 -15.96 -5.59 6.32
C PHE A 50 -14.65 -5.20 7.00
N TYR A 51 -13.90 -4.26 6.42
CA TYR A 51 -12.63 -3.78 6.98
C TYR A 51 -12.84 -2.96 8.26
N GLY A 52 -13.96 -2.25 8.39
CA GLY A 52 -14.29 -1.46 9.57
C GLY A 52 -14.49 -2.29 10.85
N ARG A 53 -14.58 -3.62 10.74
CA ARG A 53 -14.57 -4.53 11.90
C ARG A 53 -13.21 -4.65 12.57
N ALA A 54 -12.12 -4.31 11.88
CA ALA A 54 -10.81 -4.18 12.47
C ALA A 54 -10.75 -2.97 13.41
N GLY A 55 -9.96 -3.05 14.46
CA GLY A 55 -9.76 -1.94 15.35
C GLY A 55 -9.46 -2.36 16.78
N TYR A 56 -9.19 -1.35 17.58
CA TYR A 56 -8.87 -1.44 18.99
C TYR A 56 -10.10 -1.06 19.82
N VAL A 57 -10.38 -1.81 20.85
CA VAL A 57 -11.49 -1.57 21.78
C VAL A 57 -11.02 -1.66 23.23
N VAL A 58 -11.60 -0.83 24.06
CA VAL A 58 -11.49 -0.94 25.52
C VAL A 58 -12.79 -1.56 26.03
N LEU A 59 -12.69 -2.65 26.75
CA LEU A 59 -13.83 -3.38 27.29
C LEU A 59 -14.30 -2.74 28.60
N ASN A 60 -15.53 -3.04 29.00
CA ASN A 60 -16.11 -2.50 30.24
C ASN A 60 -15.37 -2.89 31.53
N ASN A 61 -14.60 -3.98 31.47
CA ASN A 61 -13.74 -4.44 32.56
C ASN A 61 -12.35 -3.76 32.58
N GLY A 62 -12.09 -2.81 31.65
CA GLY A 62 -10.81 -2.12 31.52
C GLY A 62 -9.76 -2.87 30.69
N GLU A 63 -10.01 -4.12 30.29
CA GLU A 63 -9.15 -4.86 29.37
C GLU A 63 -9.24 -4.32 27.96
N THR A 64 -8.24 -4.61 27.14
CA THR A 64 -8.17 -4.13 25.75
C THR A 64 -8.09 -5.28 24.78
N GLY A 65 -8.88 -5.21 23.72
CA GLY A 65 -8.84 -6.17 22.62
C GLY A 65 -8.61 -5.47 21.27
N SER A 66 -7.98 -6.15 20.33
CA SER A 66 -7.73 -5.58 19.00
C SER A 66 -7.87 -6.61 17.89
N ILE A 67 -8.26 -6.15 16.70
CA ILE A 67 -8.15 -6.90 15.46
C ILE A 67 -7.28 -6.07 14.50
N THR A 68 -6.19 -6.68 14.05
CA THR A 68 -5.40 -6.18 12.91
C THR A 68 -5.76 -7.03 11.69
N PHE A 69 -6.16 -6.37 10.60
CA PHE A 69 -6.55 -7.03 9.37
C PHE A 69 -5.52 -6.76 8.27
N ILE A 70 -5.01 -7.82 7.65
CA ILE A 70 -4.15 -7.77 6.47
C ILE A 70 -4.89 -8.47 5.33
N GLY A 71 -5.33 -7.70 4.35
CA GLY A 71 -6.00 -8.22 3.16
C GLY A 71 -5.16 -8.00 1.93
N THR A 72 -5.06 -9.02 1.08
CA THR A 72 -4.44 -8.88 -0.23
C THR A 72 -5.50 -8.61 -1.29
N VAL A 73 -5.15 -7.82 -2.29
CA VAL A 73 -5.97 -7.53 -3.47
C VAL A 73 -5.14 -7.89 -4.69
N SER A 74 -5.73 -8.63 -5.62
CA SER A 74 -5.06 -9.06 -6.86
C SER A 74 -5.80 -8.46 -8.04
N PRO A 75 -5.52 -7.20 -8.42
CA PRO A 75 -6.19 -6.53 -9.52
C PRO A 75 -5.81 -7.18 -10.85
N ALA A 76 -6.79 -7.34 -11.75
CA ALA A 76 -6.56 -7.88 -13.08
C ALA A 76 -5.61 -6.98 -13.88
N GLY A 77 -4.54 -7.57 -14.44
CA GLY A 77 -3.53 -6.82 -15.20
C GLY A 77 -2.75 -5.78 -14.38
N GLY A 78 -2.72 -5.90 -13.05
CA GLY A 78 -2.05 -4.93 -12.18
C GLY A 78 -2.73 -3.56 -12.09
N ASN A 79 -3.97 -3.45 -12.56
CA ASN A 79 -4.70 -2.17 -12.56
C ASN A 79 -5.20 -1.79 -11.17
N LEU A 80 -4.43 -0.96 -10.47
CA LEU A 80 -4.78 -0.46 -9.15
C LEU A 80 -6.01 0.49 -9.12
N LYS A 81 -6.59 0.81 -10.28
CA LYS A 81 -7.79 1.64 -10.41
C LYS A 81 -9.08 0.84 -10.56
N GLU A 82 -9.00 -0.50 -10.48
CA GLU A 82 -10.22 -1.32 -10.47
C GLU A 82 -11.10 -1.01 -9.23
N PRO A 83 -12.44 -1.20 -9.30
CA PRO A 83 -13.36 -0.81 -8.23
C PRO A 83 -13.04 -1.43 -6.86
N VAL A 84 -12.63 -2.70 -6.81
CA VAL A 84 -12.31 -3.39 -5.56
C VAL A 84 -11.09 -2.78 -4.89
N THR A 85 -10.01 -2.57 -5.65
CA THR A 85 -8.76 -1.97 -5.15
C THR A 85 -8.98 -0.53 -4.70
N GLU A 86 -9.67 0.29 -5.50
CA GLU A 86 -9.97 1.68 -5.16
C GLU A 86 -10.81 1.80 -3.87
N ASN A 87 -11.85 0.99 -3.72
CA ASN A 87 -12.68 1.02 -2.52
C ASN A 87 -11.93 0.48 -1.29
N THR A 88 -11.06 -0.52 -1.47
CA THR A 88 -10.19 -1.01 -0.39
C THR A 88 -9.18 0.05 0.06
N LYS A 89 -8.54 0.76 -0.88
CA LYS A 89 -7.61 1.86 -0.58
C LYS A 89 -8.28 2.99 0.21
N LYS A 90 -9.55 3.30 -0.03
CA LYS A 90 -10.28 4.34 0.72
C LYS A 90 -10.43 4.00 2.20
N VAL A 91 -10.56 2.72 2.53
CA VAL A 91 -10.77 2.24 3.90
C VAL A 91 -9.45 1.91 4.60
N ALA A 92 -8.49 1.34 3.86
CA ALA A 92 -7.20 0.91 4.41
C ALA A 92 -6.34 2.10 4.83
N ARG A 93 -5.78 2.04 6.04
CA ARG A 93 -4.86 3.05 6.55
C ARG A 93 -3.42 2.86 6.06
N CYS A 94 -3.10 1.65 5.63
CA CYS A 94 -1.80 1.29 5.11
C CYS A 94 -2.00 0.49 3.82
N PHE A 95 -1.25 0.81 2.78
CA PHE A 95 -1.31 0.13 1.49
C PHE A 95 0.09 -0.07 0.94
N TYR A 96 0.40 -1.31 0.58
CA TYR A 96 1.64 -1.70 -0.09
C TYR A 96 1.32 -2.09 -1.53
N ALA A 97 1.70 -1.24 -2.48
CA ALA A 97 1.56 -1.51 -3.91
C ALA A 97 2.71 -2.41 -4.36
N LEU A 98 2.39 -3.64 -4.80
CA LEU A 98 3.36 -4.51 -5.46
C LEU A 98 3.41 -4.18 -6.95
N GLU A 99 4.60 -4.09 -7.52
CA GLU A 99 4.84 -3.73 -8.91
C GLU A 99 5.58 -4.84 -9.64
N GLN A 100 5.05 -5.28 -10.79
CA GLN A 100 5.62 -6.37 -11.58
C GLN A 100 7.01 -5.99 -12.10
N ASP A 101 7.19 -4.77 -12.61
CA ASP A 101 8.47 -4.30 -13.14
C ASP A 101 9.62 -4.37 -12.12
N ARG A 102 9.31 -4.15 -10.84
CA ARG A 102 10.28 -4.30 -9.76
C ARG A 102 10.66 -5.75 -9.54
N ALA A 103 9.68 -6.66 -9.57
CA ALA A 103 9.91 -8.10 -9.45
C ALA A 103 10.73 -8.64 -10.63
N ASP A 104 10.42 -8.21 -11.84
CA ASP A 104 11.14 -8.58 -13.07
C ASP A 104 12.61 -8.12 -13.05
N LYS A 105 12.86 -6.97 -12.46
CA LYS A 105 14.21 -6.43 -12.20
C LYS A 105 14.88 -7.02 -10.95
N LYS A 106 14.26 -8.04 -10.33
CA LYS A 106 14.74 -8.68 -9.09
C LYS A 106 14.95 -7.70 -7.92
N ARG A 107 14.16 -6.63 -7.87
CA ARG A 107 14.16 -5.65 -6.76
C ARG A 107 13.19 -6.11 -5.67
N TYR A 108 13.70 -6.65 -4.59
CA TYR A 108 12.87 -7.17 -3.48
C TYR A 108 13.09 -6.37 -2.18
N PRO A 109 11.99 -6.10 -1.41
CA PRO A 109 10.60 -6.40 -1.74
C PRO A 109 10.11 -5.58 -2.95
N ALA A 110 9.27 -6.21 -3.81
CA ALA A 110 8.76 -5.57 -5.03
C ALA A 110 7.68 -4.49 -4.72
N VAL A 111 7.82 -3.80 -3.60
CA VAL A 111 6.92 -2.75 -3.14
C VAL A 111 7.31 -1.44 -3.79
N ASN A 112 6.35 -0.81 -4.48
CA ASN A 112 6.54 0.53 -5.04
C ASN A 112 6.44 1.59 -3.92
N PRO A 113 7.52 2.31 -3.59
CA PRO A 113 7.53 3.27 -2.50
C PRO A 113 6.71 4.54 -2.78
N ILE A 114 6.42 4.83 -4.05
CA ILE A 114 5.68 6.02 -4.47
C ILE A 114 4.18 5.80 -4.31
N ASP A 115 3.67 4.65 -4.81
CA ASP A 115 2.25 4.31 -4.79
C ASP A 115 1.79 3.72 -3.44
N SER A 116 2.75 3.32 -2.61
CA SER A 116 2.50 2.83 -1.25
C SER A 116 2.35 3.98 -0.26
N TYR A 117 1.49 3.79 0.73
CA TYR A 117 1.31 4.78 1.78
C TYR A 117 1.01 4.15 3.15
N SER A 118 1.27 4.92 4.20
CA SER A 118 0.82 4.65 5.56
C SER A 118 0.32 5.94 6.19
N LYS A 119 -0.94 5.97 6.59
CA LYS A 119 -1.56 7.10 7.30
C LYS A 119 -1.16 7.15 8.76
N TYR A 120 -0.44 6.14 9.27
CA TYR A 120 0.03 6.14 10.66
C TYR A 120 1.06 7.23 10.94
N ILE A 121 1.76 7.72 9.91
CA ILE A 121 2.72 8.83 10.02
C ILE A 121 2.03 10.14 10.46
N GLU A 122 0.73 10.28 10.19
CA GLU A 122 -0.06 11.47 10.50
C GLU A 122 -0.51 11.54 11.97
N TYR A 123 -0.31 10.46 12.75
CA TYR A 123 -0.76 10.43 14.14
C TYR A 123 0.29 11.03 15.08
N PRO A 124 -0.11 11.99 15.97
CA PRO A 124 0.81 12.62 16.92
C PRO A 124 1.48 11.61 17.87
N GLU A 125 0.78 10.55 18.25
CA GLU A 125 1.32 9.50 19.11
C GLU A 125 2.46 8.74 18.43
N PHE A 126 2.34 8.51 17.12
CA PHE A 126 3.39 7.87 16.32
C PHE A 126 4.60 8.79 16.19
N GLU A 127 4.38 10.07 15.92
CA GLU A 127 5.44 11.07 15.85
C GLU A 127 6.22 11.17 17.18
N ALA A 128 5.51 11.26 18.30
CA ALA A 128 6.12 11.28 19.63
C ALA A 128 6.93 10.02 19.92
N TYR A 129 6.42 8.85 19.52
CA TYR A 129 7.11 7.56 19.69
C TYR A 129 8.41 7.50 18.87
N ILE A 130 8.37 7.87 17.60
CA ILE A 130 9.50 7.85 16.68
C ILE A 130 10.56 8.89 17.08
N SER A 131 10.14 10.11 17.41
CA SER A 131 11.04 11.20 17.84
C SER A 131 11.84 10.81 19.07
N LYS A 132 11.24 10.07 19.99
CA LYS A 132 11.92 9.59 21.21
C LYS A 132 12.90 8.45 20.94
N ARG A 133 12.63 7.57 19.95
CA ARG A 133 13.42 6.36 19.71
C ARG A 133 14.46 6.46 18.60
N ILE A 134 14.19 7.27 17.59
CA ILE A 134 15.05 7.37 16.41
C ILE A 134 15.60 8.79 16.30
N ASN A 135 14.79 9.74 15.84
CA ASN A 135 15.17 11.15 15.65
C ASN A 135 13.91 11.99 15.40
N GLY A 136 13.87 13.23 15.93
CA GLY A 136 12.78 14.18 15.70
C GLY A 136 12.60 14.62 14.24
N GLU A 137 13.63 14.48 13.40
CA GLU A 137 13.58 14.83 11.97
C GLU A 137 13.12 13.67 11.06
N TRP A 138 12.82 12.50 11.62
CA TRP A 138 12.58 11.28 10.84
C TRP A 138 11.44 11.44 9.82
N ILE A 139 10.31 11.99 10.23
CA ILE A 139 9.14 12.22 9.34
C ILE A 139 9.48 13.18 8.21
N GLY A 140 10.22 14.26 8.51
CA GLY A 140 10.69 15.19 7.49
C GLY A 140 11.58 14.51 6.45
N LYS A 141 12.52 13.67 6.89
CA LYS A 141 13.39 12.91 5.99
C LYS A 141 12.63 11.90 5.13
N VAL A 142 11.63 11.22 5.68
CA VAL A 142 10.76 10.29 4.92
C VAL A 142 10.02 11.04 3.80
N ASN A 143 9.46 12.20 4.09
CA ASN A 143 8.76 13.01 3.10
C ASN A 143 9.71 13.55 2.01
N GLU A 144 10.92 13.95 2.40
CA GLU A 144 11.95 14.37 1.45
C GLU A 144 12.36 13.24 0.51
N ILE A 145 12.58 12.03 1.05
CA ILE A 145 12.89 10.83 0.26
C ILE A 145 11.77 10.54 -0.74
N LYS A 146 10.52 10.55 -0.30
CA LYS A 146 9.35 10.35 -1.19
C LYS A 146 9.33 11.37 -2.33
N THR A 147 9.53 12.63 -2.03
CA THR A 147 9.58 13.71 -3.05
C THR A 147 10.70 13.49 -4.05
N ARG A 148 11.88 13.06 -3.59
CA ARG A 148 13.02 12.75 -4.47
C ARG A 148 12.76 11.55 -5.37
N LEU A 149 12.15 10.49 -4.84
CA LEU A 149 11.77 9.30 -5.61
C LEU A 149 10.72 9.64 -6.67
N GLN A 150 9.71 10.44 -6.32
CA GLN A 150 8.69 10.88 -7.26
C GLN A 150 9.30 11.71 -8.39
N ARG A 151 10.19 12.64 -8.06
CA ARG A 151 10.89 13.45 -9.05
C ARG A 151 11.77 12.59 -9.98
N GLY A 152 12.44 11.58 -9.42
CA GLY A 152 13.22 10.62 -10.21
C GLY A 152 12.36 9.82 -11.19
N LYS A 153 11.16 9.40 -10.80
CA LYS A 153 10.19 8.70 -11.66
C LYS A 153 9.76 9.60 -12.85
N GLU A 154 9.38 10.85 -12.56
CA GLU A 154 9.00 11.82 -13.60
C GLU A 154 10.12 12.02 -14.64
N ILE A 155 11.37 12.09 -14.18
CA ILE A 155 12.53 12.24 -15.05
C ILE A 155 12.81 10.95 -15.82
N ALA A 156 12.67 9.79 -15.21
CA ALA A 156 12.79 8.50 -15.89
C ALA A 156 11.80 8.38 -17.06
N GLU A 157 10.57 8.83 -16.87
CA GLU A 157 9.55 8.87 -17.93
C GLU A 157 9.96 9.81 -19.06
N GLN A 158 10.55 10.99 -18.75
CA GLN A 158 11.05 11.92 -19.74
C GLN A 158 12.25 11.34 -20.53
N ILE A 159 13.19 10.67 -19.86
CA ILE A 159 14.31 10.00 -20.51
C ILE A 159 13.82 8.90 -21.45
N ASN A 160 12.81 8.13 -21.04
CA ASN A 160 12.23 7.08 -21.88
C ASN A 160 11.54 7.62 -23.14
N ILE A 161 10.99 8.83 -23.10
CA ILE A 161 10.31 9.47 -24.23
C ILE A 161 11.30 10.18 -25.15
N LEU A 162 12.25 10.93 -24.61
CA LEU A 162 13.15 11.81 -25.36
C LEU A 162 14.48 11.15 -25.74
N GLY A 163 14.82 10.02 -25.09
CA GLY A 163 16.13 9.40 -25.15
C GLY A 163 17.16 10.10 -24.23
N ASP A 164 18.26 9.40 -23.96
CA ASP A 164 19.32 9.90 -23.07
C ASP A 164 19.93 11.22 -23.52
N ASP A 165 20.13 11.39 -24.86
CA ASP A 165 20.74 12.58 -25.43
C ASP A 165 19.80 13.81 -25.43
N GLY A 166 18.50 13.58 -25.29
CA GLY A 166 17.47 14.63 -25.31
C GLY A 166 17.24 15.33 -23.97
N VAL A 167 17.91 14.88 -22.90
CA VAL A 167 17.65 15.34 -21.53
C VAL A 167 18.89 16.01 -20.94
N PRO A 168 18.75 17.18 -20.27
CA PRO A 168 19.90 17.87 -19.64
C PRO A 168 20.60 16.99 -18.59
N VAL A 169 21.92 17.15 -18.48
CA VAL A 169 22.76 16.40 -17.52
C VAL A 169 22.27 16.50 -16.06
N GLU A 170 21.69 17.64 -15.67
CA GLU A 170 21.13 17.84 -14.34
C GLU A 170 20.00 16.84 -14.01
N TYR A 171 19.19 16.46 -15.00
CA TYR A 171 18.12 15.48 -14.82
C TYR A 171 18.67 14.07 -14.65
N HIS A 172 19.74 13.71 -15.36
CA HIS A 172 20.44 12.44 -15.13
C HIS A 172 20.98 12.34 -13.70
N VAL A 173 21.52 13.42 -13.14
CA VAL A 173 22.00 13.45 -11.76
C VAL A 173 20.84 13.22 -10.77
N ILE A 174 19.67 13.81 -11.01
CA ILE A 174 18.49 13.61 -10.14
C ILE A 174 18.00 12.17 -10.27
N PHE A 175 17.93 11.62 -11.48
CA PHE A 175 17.55 10.24 -11.74
C PHE A 175 18.47 9.26 -11.00
N TRP A 176 19.78 9.37 -11.16
CA TRP A 176 20.74 8.49 -10.48
C TRP A 176 20.71 8.61 -8.96
N LYS A 177 20.47 9.80 -8.41
CA LYS A 177 20.27 9.98 -6.98
C LYS A 177 19.00 9.26 -6.48
N SER A 178 17.92 9.28 -7.25
CA SER A 178 16.69 8.57 -6.89
C SER A 178 16.87 7.05 -6.96
N GLU A 179 17.57 6.54 -7.98
CA GLU A 179 17.91 5.12 -8.11
C GLU A 179 18.79 4.65 -6.94
N LEU A 180 19.77 5.45 -6.53
CA LEU A 180 20.61 5.14 -5.37
C LEU A 180 19.79 5.10 -4.07
N ILE A 181 18.87 6.03 -3.88
CA ILE A 181 17.97 6.05 -2.72
C ILE A 181 17.08 4.80 -2.72
N ASP A 182 16.50 4.44 -3.87
CA ASP A 182 15.70 3.24 -3.99
C ASP A 182 16.50 1.98 -3.66
N PHE A 183 17.70 1.86 -4.20
CA PHE A 183 18.57 0.70 -3.97
C PHE A 183 19.03 0.57 -2.51
N VAL A 184 19.43 1.65 -1.86
CA VAL A 184 19.99 1.60 -0.50
C VAL A 184 18.91 1.54 0.58
N ILE A 185 17.78 2.23 0.39
CA ILE A 185 16.79 2.41 1.46
C ILE A 185 15.56 1.51 1.23
N CYS A 186 15.11 1.35 -0.01
CA CYS A 186 13.86 0.66 -0.29
C CYS A 186 14.02 -0.86 -0.49
N LEU A 187 15.24 -1.34 -0.75
CA LEU A 187 15.51 -2.77 -0.91
C LEU A 187 15.99 -3.39 0.40
N LEU A 188 15.41 -4.55 0.76
CA LEU A 188 15.87 -5.35 1.92
C LEU A 188 17.04 -6.25 1.56
N TYR A 189 17.13 -6.66 0.27
CA TYR A 189 18.17 -7.53 -0.24
C TYR A 189 19.00 -6.76 -1.24
N THR A 190 20.27 -6.58 -0.93
CA THR A 190 21.30 -6.18 -1.88
C THR A 190 21.89 -7.44 -2.54
N SER A 191 22.61 -7.27 -3.63
CA SER A 191 23.14 -8.37 -4.46
C SER A 191 23.90 -9.47 -3.70
N ASP A 192 24.43 -9.17 -2.53
CA ASP A 192 25.20 -10.12 -1.72
C ASP A 192 24.32 -11.15 -0.99
N ALA A 193 23.01 -10.92 -0.87
CA ALA A 193 22.09 -11.86 -0.22
C ALA A 193 21.42 -12.83 -1.24
N ALA A 194 21.69 -12.67 -2.52
CA ALA A 194 21.16 -13.55 -3.58
C ALA A 194 22.13 -14.67 -3.97
N ASP A 195 23.36 -14.67 -3.44
CA ASP A 195 24.43 -15.62 -3.73
C ASP A 195 24.69 -16.63 -2.60
N GLU A 196 23.92 -16.61 -1.50
CA GLU A 196 23.79 -17.64 -0.49
C GLU A 196 22.44 -18.37 -0.62
#